data_17b3f2cd34f3e3d337c6052f8831b2eb
#
_entry.id   17b3f2cd34f3e3d337c6052f8831b2eb
#
_cell.length_a   1.000
_cell.length_b   1.000
_cell.length_c   1.000
_cell.angle_alpha   90.00
_cell.angle_beta   90.00
_cell.angle_gamma   90.00
#
_symmetry.space_group_name_H-M   'P 1'
#
loop_
_entity.id
_entity.type
_entity.pdbx_description
1 polymer ?
#
loop_
_entity_poly.entity_id
_entity_poly.type
_entity_poly.pdbx_seq_one_letter_code
_entity_poly.pdbx_strand_id
1 'polypeptide(L)'
;MESKKQGRISIIMPVYNGVSWIGECIESIRQQTDTNWELLVLDDHSTDGTTELVFKLAEEDSRILPILRQKNGVSAARNEGLEKAQGEFIMFVDADDKLDPQMLSVLRAMLGQTESDLAVCDYYRWNGKPDGIYNRSEGLLKTDAEREENAARAKKVLRADGTEKAGAEAVSPQRAVPAEGVRVYNRSEYVSDYLLRGNTRCWSVLYRRSAIGQIRFREDLRIGEDMMFLMDLLMQISSVSITEYRGYFYRINEQGAMLKPFKPSYMDEIKSWELACRLVEKEFPSQKGRVYSILAVSGMLAAGKIARLPGAERKKYQTEVVQCHSAVQKGIAASGAKEELPKGYRIKTMLFTTCPSLYLALYHHWKN
;
A
#
# COMPACT_ATOMS: atom_id res chain seq x y z
N MET A 1 21.45 -4.58 -29.07
CA MET A 1 20.78 -5.12 -27.84
C MET A 1 20.58 -4.06 -26.74
N GLU A 2 21.42 -3.03 -26.64
CA GLU A 2 21.26 -1.95 -25.64
C GLU A 2 20.00 -1.08 -25.81
N SER A 3 19.59 -0.79 -27.06
CA SER A 3 18.44 0.10 -27.31
C SER A 3 17.09 -0.43 -26.82
N LYS A 4 16.94 -1.76 -26.64
CA LYS A 4 15.69 -2.38 -26.11
C LYS A 4 15.57 -2.28 -24.58
N LYS A 5 16.67 -2.01 -23.85
CA LYS A 5 16.65 -1.84 -22.38
C LYS A 5 16.33 -0.41 -21.96
N GLN A 6 16.62 0.55 -22.83
CA GLN A 6 16.35 1.96 -22.59
C GLN A 6 14.84 2.21 -22.62
N GLY A 7 14.31 2.81 -21.56
CA GLY A 7 12.88 3.05 -21.38
C GLY A 7 12.02 1.82 -21.00
N ARG A 8 12.63 0.61 -20.84
CA ARG A 8 11.90 -0.58 -20.42
C ARG A 8 11.42 -0.45 -18.97
N ILE A 9 10.22 -0.95 -18.71
CA ILE A 9 9.64 -1.07 -17.38
C ILE A 9 9.75 -2.52 -16.91
N SER A 10 10.41 -2.78 -15.78
CA SER A 10 10.34 -4.06 -15.10
C SER A 10 9.21 -4.02 -14.08
N ILE A 11 8.19 -4.82 -14.33
CA ILE A 11 7.06 -5.01 -13.42
C ILE A 11 7.38 -6.18 -12.50
N ILE A 12 7.40 -5.96 -11.20
CA ILE A 12 7.71 -6.94 -10.17
C ILE A 12 6.41 -7.35 -9.48
N MET A 13 6.02 -8.60 -9.64
CA MET A 13 4.76 -9.15 -9.13
C MET A 13 5.06 -10.32 -8.18
N PRO A 14 5.06 -10.11 -6.86
CA PRO A 14 5.08 -11.20 -5.90
C PRO A 14 3.73 -11.90 -5.88
N VAL A 15 3.72 -13.23 -5.78
CA VAL A 15 2.49 -14.01 -5.65
C VAL A 15 2.68 -15.20 -4.71
N TYR A 16 1.63 -15.51 -3.96
CA TYR A 16 1.47 -16.74 -3.20
C TYR A 16 0.00 -17.12 -3.17
N ASN A 17 -0.34 -18.27 -3.77
CA ASN A 17 -1.72 -18.78 -3.86
C ASN A 17 -2.69 -17.74 -4.46
N GLY A 18 -2.41 -17.30 -5.68
CA GLY A 18 -3.16 -16.25 -6.39
C GLY A 18 -3.92 -16.72 -7.62
N VAL A 19 -4.14 -18.02 -7.82
CA VAL A 19 -4.73 -18.59 -9.06
C VAL A 19 -6.05 -17.94 -9.46
N SER A 20 -6.85 -17.49 -8.48
CA SER A 20 -8.16 -16.87 -8.72
C SER A 20 -8.08 -15.47 -9.33
N TRP A 21 -6.93 -14.79 -9.25
CA TRP A 21 -6.83 -13.37 -9.62
C TRP A 21 -5.68 -13.07 -10.59
N ILE A 22 -4.58 -13.82 -10.52
CA ILE A 22 -3.35 -13.52 -11.23
C ILE A 22 -3.55 -13.48 -12.76
N GLY A 23 -4.44 -14.32 -13.31
CA GLY A 23 -4.75 -14.32 -14.74
C GLY A 23 -5.33 -12.98 -15.21
N GLU A 24 -6.28 -12.40 -14.45
CA GLU A 24 -6.85 -11.09 -14.76
C GLU A 24 -5.83 -9.97 -14.59
N CYS A 25 -4.98 -10.04 -13.57
CA CYS A 25 -3.91 -9.09 -13.35
C CYS A 25 -2.93 -9.07 -14.53
N ILE A 26 -2.41 -10.24 -14.92
CA ILE A 26 -1.46 -10.40 -16.05
C ILE A 26 -2.10 -9.92 -17.35
N GLU A 27 -3.37 -10.25 -17.60
CA GLU A 27 -4.06 -9.81 -18.82
C GLU A 27 -4.16 -8.27 -18.86
N SER A 28 -4.39 -7.59 -17.73
CA SER A 28 -4.42 -6.13 -17.69
C SER A 28 -3.05 -5.50 -17.98
N ILE A 29 -1.95 -6.21 -17.71
CA ILE A 29 -0.59 -5.80 -18.07
C ILE A 29 -0.33 -6.05 -19.55
N ARG A 30 -0.79 -7.16 -20.12
CA ARG A 30 -0.70 -7.45 -21.56
C ARG A 30 -1.41 -6.40 -22.42
N GLN A 31 -2.51 -5.83 -21.90
CA GLN A 31 -3.33 -4.79 -22.55
C GLN A 31 -2.75 -3.38 -22.42
N GLN A 32 -1.61 -3.19 -21.80
CA GLN A 32 -0.99 -1.88 -21.68
C GLN A 32 -0.61 -1.29 -23.05
N THR A 33 -0.93 -0.01 -23.25
CA THR A 33 -0.59 0.73 -24.48
C THR A 33 0.91 0.94 -24.64
N ASP A 34 1.65 1.02 -23.53
CA ASP A 34 3.10 0.93 -23.51
C ASP A 34 3.52 -0.53 -23.50
N THR A 35 4.13 -1.00 -24.58
CA THR A 35 4.51 -2.39 -24.77
C THR A 35 5.95 -2.72 -24.35
N ASN A 36 6.76 -1.72 -23.95
CA ASN A 36 8.15 -1.90 -23.59
C ASN A 36 8.32 -2.25 -22.10
N TRP A 37 7.81 -3.42 -21.71
CA TRP A 37 7.91 -3.93 -20.36
C TRP A 37 8.39 -5.39 -20.32
N GLU A 38 8.80 -5.83 -19.16
CA GLU A 38 8.96 -7.21 -18.73
C GLU A 38 8.20 -7.40 -17.42
N LEU A 39 7.63 -8.57 -17.20
CA LEU A 39 6.90 -8.94 -15.98
C LEU A 39 7.62 -10.09 -15.28
N LEU A 40 8.21 -9.79 -14.13
CA LEU A 40 8.82 -10.78 -13.24
C LEU A 40 7.74 -11.25 -12.24
N VAL A 41 7.28 -12.49 -12.40
CA VAL A 41 6.31 -13.11 -11.48
C VAL A 41 7.06 -13.96 -10.46
N LEU A 42 7.16 -13.45 -9.24
CA LEU A 42 7.91 -14.06 -8.13
C LEU A 42 6.96 -14.97 -7.34
N ASP A 43 6.86 -16.24 -7.73
CA ASP A 43 5.98 -17.21 -7.07
C ASP A 43 6.65 -17.76 -5.80
N ASP A 44 6.09 -17.41 -4.66
CA ASP A 44 6.58 -17.76 -3.33
C ASP A 44 6.11 -19.18 -2.88
N HIS A 45 6.23 -20.15 -3.77
CA HIS A 45 5.89 -21.57 -3.56
C HIS A 45 4.38 -21.82 -3.42
N SER A 46 3.61 -21.36 -4.42
CA SER A 46 2.15 -21.59 -4.50
C SER A 46 1.81 -23.09 -4.63
N THR A 47 0.62 -23.44 -4.14
CA THR A 47 0.10 -24.82 -4.13
C THR A 47 -1.31 -24.95 -4.68
N ASP A 48 -1.85 -23.87 -5.24
CA ASP A 48 -3.25 -23.76 -5.68
C ASP A 48 -3.43 -23.79 -7.22
N GLY A 49 -2.34 -24.03 -7.99
CA GLY A 49 -2.34 -23.98 -9.45
C GLY A 49 -1.84 -22.64 -10.03
N THR A 50 -1.41 -21.71 -9.18
CA THR A 50 -0.83 -20.42 -9.62
C THR A 50 0.38 -20.63 -10.52
N THR A 51 1.30 -21.49 -10.10
CA THR A 51 2.55 -21.79 -10.82
C THR A 51 2.27 -22.25 -12.25
N GLU A 52 1.40 -23.24 -12.40
CA GLU A 52 1.03 -23.81 -13.69
C GLU A 52 0.41 -22.78 -14.62
N LEU A 53 -0.48 -21.93 -14.06
CA LEU A 53 -1.13 -20.85 -14.81
C LEU A 53 -0.10 -19.83 -15.31
N VAL A 54 0.85 -19.41 -14.46
CA VAL A 54 1.88 -18.43 -14.83
C VAL A 54 2.81 -18.98 -15.91
N PHE A 55 3.22 -20.24 -15.82
CA PHE A 55 4.04 -20.86 -16.87
C PHE A 55 3.29 -20.93 -18.21
N LYS A 56 2.02 -21.31 -18.19
CA LYS A 56 1.19 -21.30 -19.41
C LYS A 56 1.12 -19.89 -20.04
N LEU A 57 0.91 -18.86 -19.24
CA LEU A 57 0.86 -17.47 -19.76
C LEU A 57 2.24 -17.01 -20.28
N ALA A 58 3.33 -17.49 -19.73
CA ALA A 58 4.69 -17.20 -20.19
C ALA A 58 5.00 -17.88 -21.53
N GLU A 59 4.41 -19.05 -21.84
CA GLU A 59 4.49 -19.67 -23.16
C GLU A 59 3.81 -18.83 -24.24
N GLU A 60 2.75 -18.09 -23.87
CA GLU A 60 2.00 -17.21 -24.78
C GLU A 60 2.67 -15.85 -24.99
N ASP A 61 3.39 -15.33 -23.98
CA ASP A 61 4.03 -14.01 -24.02
C ASP A 61 5.41 -14.04 -23.35
N SER A 62 6.47 -14.00 -24.16
CA SER A 62 7.86 -14.07 -23.70
C SER A 62 8.32 -12.90 -22.81
N ARG A 63 7.50 -11.86 -22.62
CA ARG A 63 7.75 -10.78 -21.67
C ARG A 63 7.43 -11.18 -20.25
N ILE A 64 6.67 -12.25 -20.02
CA ILE A 64 6.31 -12.81 -18.73
C ILE A 64 7.41 -13.78 -18.30
N LEU A 65 8.02 -13.55 -17.16
CA LEU A 65 9.17 -14.26 -16.64
C LEU A 65 8.82 -14.91 -15.29
N PRO A 66 8.40 -16.20 -15.27
CA PRO A 66 8.15 -16.94 -14.04
C PRO A 66 9.45 -17.15 -13.26
N ILE A 67 9.42 -16.87 -11.96
CA ILE A 67 10.53 -17.08 -11.04
C ILE A 67 10.01 -17.85 -9.84
N LEU A 68 10.33 -19.14 -9.78
CA LEU A 68 9.99 -19.98 -8.64
C LEU A 68 10.96 -19.69 -7.49
N ARG A 69 10.41 -19.52 -6.30
CA ARG A 69 11.17 -19.17 -5.10
C ARG A 69 10.97 -20.20 -4.00
N GLN A 70 11.95 -20.30 -3.10
CA GLN A 70 11.71 -20.88 -1.79
C GLN A 70 11.02 -19.81 -0.92
N LYS A 71 9.99 -20.20 -0.16
CA LYS A 71 9.13 -19.30 0.59
C LYS A 71 9.91 -18.39 1.56
N ASN A 72 9.84 -17.09 1.35
CA ASN A 72 10.49 -16.08 2.20
C ASN A 72 9.64 -14.80 2.40
N GLY A 73 8.43 -14.76 1.84
CA GLY A 73 7.50 -13.63 1.97
C GLY A 73 7.68 -12.53 0.92
N VAL A 74 6.76 -11.57 0.96
CA VAL A 74 6.59 -10.53 -0.07
C VAL A 74 7.80 -9.61 -0.21
N SER A 75 8.42 -9.19 0.90
CA SER A 75 9.62 -8.34 0.89
C SER A 75 10.79 -8.99 0.17
N ALA A 76 11.08 -10.25 0.50
CA ALA A 76 12.14 -11.02 -0.15
C ALA A 76 11.83 -11.26 -1.63
N ALA A 77 10.55 -11.46 -2.00
CA ALA A 77 10.13 -11.57 -3.39
C ALA A 77 10.39 -10.27 -4.16
N ARG A 78 9.97 -9.13 -3.62
CA ARG A 78 10.22 -7.83 -4.25
C ARG A 78 11.72 -7.53 -4.37
N ASN A 79 12.53 -7.89 -3.37
CA ASN A 79 13.99 -7.71 -3.39
C ASN A 79 14.64 -8.54 -4.50
N GLU A 80 14.28 -9.82 -4.63
CA GLU A 80 14.79 -10.67 -5.71
C GLU A 80 14.33 -10.15 -7.08
N GLY A 81 13.10 -9.63 -7.19
CA GLY A 81 12.63 -8.96 -8.38
C GLY A 81 13.48 -7.74 -8.75
N LEU A 82 13.87 -6.91 -7.77
CA LEU A 82 14.77 -5.77 -7.98
C LEU A 82 16.16 -6.19 -8.49
N GLU A 83 16.69 -7.32 -8.02
CA GLU A 83 17.98 -7.85 -8.48
C GLU A 83 17.93 -8.36 -9.92
N LYS A 84 16.82 -8.99 -10.32
CA LYS A 84 16.63 -9.58 -11.64
C LYS A 84 16.11 -8.58 -12.69
N ALA A 85 15.52 -7.46 -12.26
CA ALA A 85 14.98 -6.43 -13.13
C ALA A 85 16.03 -5.85 -14.06
N GLN A 86 15.70 -5.73 -15.36
CA GLN A 86 16.60 -5.19 -16.39
C GLN A 86 16.17 -3.83 -16.92
N GLY A 87 14.95 -3.38 -16.58
CA GLY A 87 14.38 -2.12 -17.04
C GLY A 87 15.05 -0.89 -16.42
N GLU A 88 14.91 0.23 -17.10
CA GLU A 88 15.25 1.55 -16.59
C GLU A 88 14.29 2.01 -15.50
N PHE A 89 13.04 1.53 -15.60
CA PHE A 89 11.98 1.83 -14.66
C PHE A 89 11.53 0.55 -13.95
N ILE A 90 11.06 0.72 -12.71
CA ILE A 90 10.53 -0.35 -11.86
C ILE A 90 9.09 -0.02 -11.49
N MET A 91 8.22 -1.03 -11.47
CA MET A 91 6.88 -0.96 -10.93
C MET A 91 6.59 -2.20 -10.09
N PHE A 92 5.97 -2.03 -8.93
CA PHE A 92 5.44 -3.13 -8.14
C PHE A 92 3.93 -3.25 -8.38
N VAL A 93 3.46 -4.48 -8.58
CA VAL A 93 2.04 -4.79 -8.80
C VAL A 93 1.68 -5.99 -7.95
N ASP A 94 0.61 -5.88 -7.16
CA ASP A 94 0.09 -7.00 -6.40
C ASP A 94 -0.76 -7.91 -7.32
N ALA A 95 -0.62 -9.22 -7.18
CA ALA A 95 -1.15 -10.21 -8.13
C ALA A 95 -2.70 -10.31 -8.14
N ASP A 96 -3.37 -9.69 -7.17
CA ASP A 96 -4.84 -9.62 -7.08
C ASP A 96 -5.44 -8.32 -7.60
N ASP A 97 -4.62 -7.39 -8.08
CA ASP A 97 -5.02 -6.08 -8.58
C ASP A 97 -5.14 -6.04 -10.11
N LYS A 98 -5.47 -4.87 -10.66
CA LYS A 98 -5.61 -4.64 -12.10
C LYS A 98 -5.13 -3.25 -12.49
N LEU A 99 -4.62 -3.09 -13.72
CA LEU A 99 -4.15 -1.82 -14.25
C LEU A 99 -5.08 -1.30 -15.35
N ASP A 100 -5.23 0.03 -15.40
CA ASP A 100 -5.82 0.70 -16.55
C ASP A 100 -4.88 0.57 -17.76
N PRO A 101 -5.40 0.37 -18.99
CA PRO A 101 -4.56 0.17 -20.17
C PRO A 101 -3.55 1.28 -20.48
N GLN A 102 -3.75 2.49 -19.99
CA GLN A 102 -2.86 3.64 -20.23
C GLN A 102 -1.88 3.89 -19.07
N MET A 103 -1.94 3.12 -17.97
CA MET A 103 -1.20 3.44 -16.75
C MET A 103 0.31 3.55 -16.99
N LEU A 104 0.91 2.57 -17.68
CA LEU A 104 2.37 2.58 -17.91
C LEU A 104 2.79 3.77 -18.78
N SER A 105 2.04 4.06 -19.86
CA SER A 105 2.33 5.16 -20.76
C SER A 105 2.20 6.52 -20.07
N VAL A 106 1.16 6.70 -19.24
CA VAL A 106 0.93 7.91 -18.45
C VAL A 106 2.09 8.16 -17.49
N LEU A 107 2.43 7.18 -16.66
CA LEU A 107 3.48 7.34 -15.65
C LEU A 107 4.87 7.55 -16.28
N ARG A 108 5.16 6.84 -17.38
CA ARG A 108 6.43 7.04 -18.09
C ARG A 108 6.53 8.42 -18.72
N ALA A 109 5.43 8.91 -19.33
CA ALA A 109 5.37 10.26 -19.89
C ALA A 109 5.59 11.33 -18.80
N MET A 110 5.00 11.16 -17.63
CA MET A 110 5.22 12.04 -16.46
C MET A 110 6.69 12.10 -16.08
N LEU A 111 7.38 10.94 -15.93
CA LEU A 111 8.81 10.92 -15.62
C LEU A 111 9.66 11.61 -16.69
N GLY A 112 9.29 11.48 -17.98
CA GLY A 112 9.98 12.15 -19.07
C GLY A 112 9.77 13.67 -19.10
N GLN A 113 8.58 14.14 -18.74
CA GLN A 113 8.23 15.57 -18.75
C GLN A 113 8.74 16.33 -17.53
N THR A 114 8.74 15.68 -16.36
CA THR A 114 9.05 16.33 -15.08
C THR A 114 10.46 16.07 -14.60
N GLU A 115 11.17 15.12 -15.21
CA GLU A 115 12.48 14.61 -14.77
C GLU A 115 12.49 14.11 -13.31
N SER A 116 11.30 13.82 -12.75
CA SER A 116 11.13 13.33 -11.39
C SER A 116 11.72 11.94 -11.21
N ASP A 117 12.08 11.59 -9.98
CA ASP A 117 12.58 10.27 -9.60
C ASP A 117 11.47 9.22 -9.59
N LEU A 118 10.26 9.63 -9.19
CA LEU A 118 9.07 8.82 -9.10
C LEU A 118 7.88 9.51 -9.79
N ALA A 119 7.02 8.70 -10.43
CA ALA A 119 5.69 9.12 -10.88
C ALA A 119 4.61 8.29 -10.19
N VAL A 120 3.61 8.95 -9.65
CA VAL A 120 2.55 8.32 -8.85
C VAL A 120 1.20 8.64 -9.46
N CYS A 121 0.36 7.62 -9.67
CA CYS A 121 -1.05 7.81 -9.99
C CYS A 121 -1.95 7.45 -8.80
N ASP A 122 -3.21 7.90 -8.87
CA ASP A 122 -4.23 7.52 -7.91
C ASP A 122 -4.84 6.15 -8.28
N TYR A 123 -5.77 5.66 -7.49
CA TYR A 123 -6.35 4.33 -7.65
C TYR A 123 -7.84 4.30 -7.34
N TYR A 124 -8.50 3.30 -7.91
CA TYR A 124 -9.84 2.89 -7.52
C TYR A 124 -9.77 1.76 -6.49
N ARG A 125 -10.71 1.74 -5.57
CA ARG A 125 -11.02 0.52 -4.80
C ARG A 125 -12.05 -0.27 -5.60
N TRP A 126 -11.79 -1.55 -5.82
CA TRP A 126 -12.56 -2.40 -6.72
C TRP A 126 -12.88 -3.75 -6.07
N ASN A 127 -14.11 -4.25 -6.27
CA ASN A 127 -14.55 -5.53 -5.70
C ASN A 127 -14.48 -6.71 -6.70
N GLY A 128 -13.82 -6.54 -7.83
CA GLY A 128 -13.72 -7.57 -8.87
C GLY A 128 -14.87 -7.59 -9.88
N LYS A 129 -15.88 -6.72 -9.75
CA LYS A 129 -17.00 -6.62 -10.68
C LYS A 129 -16.86 -5.39 -11.59
N PRO A 130 -17.38 -5.44 -12.85
CA PRO A 130 -17.26 -4.31 -13.77
C PRO A 130 -17.84 -2.99 -13.26
N ASP A 131 -18.93 -3.06 -12.48
CA ASP A 131 -19.64 -1.94 -11.85
C ASP A 131 -19.25 -1.70 -10.38
N GLY A 132 -18.34 -2.53 -9.87
CA GLY A 132 -17.93 -2.52 -8.45
C GLY A 132 -16.76 -1.59 -8.14
N ILE A 133 -16.70 -0.42 -8.79
CA ILE A 133 -15.64 0.58 -8.54
C ILE A 133 -16.10 1.54 -7.45
N TYR A 134 -15.28 1.71 -6.43
CA TYR A 134 -15.52 2.64 -5.33
C TYR A 134 -14.48 3.76 -5.33
N ASN A 135 -14.95 4.99 -5.13
CA ASN A 135 -14.06 6.11 -4.94
C ASN A 135 -13.22 5.92 -3.68
N ARG A 136 -11.97 6.36 -3.74
CA ARG A 136 -11.05 6.36 -2.60
C ARG A 136 -11.71 7.04 -1.40
N SER A 137 -11.77 6.34 -0.27
CA SER A 137 -11.95 6.99 1.01
C SER A 137 -10.57 7.52 1.46
N GLU A 138 -10.45 8.83 1.61
CA GLU A 138 -9.22 9.52 2.01
C GLU A 138 -8.54 8.90 3.25
N GLY A 139 -7.23 8.80 3.19
CA GLY A 139 -6.17 8.71 4.19
C GLY A 139 -6.32 7.91 5.50
N LEU A 140 -5.20 7.42 5.99
CA LEU A 140 -4.97 6.69 7.26
C LEU A 140 -5.45 7.41 8.54
N LEU A 141 -5.79 8.69 8.46
CA LEU A 141 -6.24 9.50 9.59
C LEU A 141 -7.76 9.46 9.81
N LYS A 142 -8.50 8.61 9.08
CA LYS A 142 -9.92 8.40 9.36
C LYS A 142 -10.12 7.57 10.61
N THR A 143 -11.10 7.96 11.40
CA THR A 143 -11.53 7.25 12.62
C THR A 143 -11.98 5.83 12.28
N ASP A 144 -11.92 4.90 13.25
CA ASP A 144 -12.47 3.54 13.07
C ASP A 144 -13.94 3.59 12.64
N ALA A 145 -14.71 4.59 13.08
CA ALA A 145 -16.08 4.84 12.66
C ALA A 145 -16.19 5.13 11.16
N GLU A 146 -15.30 5.94 10.60
CA GLU A 146 -15.28 6.26 9.16
C GLU A 146 -14.78 5.07 8.32
N ARG A 147 -13.87 4.24 8.87
CA ARG A 147 -13.45 2.97 8.24
C ARG A 147 -14.59 1.96 8.24
N GLU A 148 -15.36 1.88 9.32
CA GLU A 148 -16.50 0.98 9.45
C GLU A 148 -17.72 1.48 8.67
N GLU A 149 -17.98 2.77 8.63
CA GLU A 149 -19.03 3.36 7.80
C GLU A 149 -18.74 3.11 6.31
N ASN A 150 -17.48 3.21 5.89
CA ASN A 150 -17.07 2.87 4.53
C ASN A 150 -17.15 1.35 4.27
N ALA A 151 -16.80 0.51 5.25
CA ALA A 151 -17.00 -0.95 5.17
C ALA A 151 -18.49 -1.33 5.19
N ALA A 152 -19.30 -0.64 5.99
CA ALA A 152 -20.75 -0.81 6.04
C ALA A 152 -21.45 -0.29 4.77
N ARG A 153 -20.98 0.84 4.20
CA ARG A 153 -21.40 1.33 2.88
C ARG A 153 -21.04 0.34 1.78
N ALA A 154 -19.81 -0.20 1.78
CA ALA A 154 -19.41 -1.26 0.86
C ALA A 154 -20.31 -2.50 1.00
N LYS A 155 -20.63 -2.93 2.24
CA LYS A 155 -21.60 -4.01 2.50
C LYS A 155 -23.03 -3.66 2.09
N LYS A 156 -23.47 -2.41 2.22
CA LYS A 156 -24.81 -1.96 1.84
C LYS A 156 -24.97 -1.87 0.33
N VAL A 157 -23.92 -1.47 -0.39
CA VAL A 157 -23.89 -1.48 -1.86
C VAL A 157 -23.88 -2.91 -2.40
N LEU A 158 -23.24 -3.86 -1.69
CA LEU A 158 -23.29 -5.29 -2.01
C LEU A 158 -24.69 -5.92 -1.78
N ARG A 159 -25.59 -5.25 -1.05
CA ARG A 159 -26.97 -5.72 -0.77
C ARG A 159 -28.06 -4.97 -1.52
N ALA A 160 -27.75 -3.86 -2.16
CA ALA A 160 -28.67 -3.08 -2.97
C ALA A 160 -28.56 -3.54 -4.44
N ASP A 161 -29.26 -4.59 -4.82
CA ASP A 161 -29.73 -4.79 -6.18
C ASP A 161 -30.72 -3.65 -6.50
N GLY A 162 -30.34 -2.77 -7.41
CA GLY A 162 -31.27 -1.74 -7.87
C GLY A 162 -30.56 -0.49 -8.38
N THR A 163 -30.28 -0.49 -9.66
CA THR A 163 -30.28 0.65 -10.59
C THR A 163 -29.90 2.03 -10.04
N GLU A 164 -28.62 2.34 -10.03
CA GLU A 164 -28.15 3.66 -10.42
C GLU A 164 -26.99 3.49 -11.40
N LYS A 165 -27.28 3.79 -12.66
CA LYS A 165 -26.30 3.87 -13.74
C LYS A 165 -25.39 5.07 -13.48
N ALA A 166 -24.27 4.86 -12.81
CA ALA A 166 -23.12 5.73 -13.00
C ALA A 166 -22.62 5.43 -14.42
N GLY A 167 -22.82 6.36 -15.35
CA GLY A 167 -22.38 6.22 -16.71
C GLY A 167 -20.88 5.99 -16.77
N ALA A 168 -20.48 4.77 -17.09
CA ALA A 168 -19.16 4.49 -17.59
C ALA A 168 -19.10 5.10 -18.99
N GLU A 169 -18.70 6.36 -19.10
CA GLU A 169 -18.20 6.89 -20.36
C GLU A 169 -16.99 6.03 -20.74
N ALA A 170 -17.13 5.28 -21.82
CA ALA A 170 -16.03 4.58 -22.45
C ALA A 170 -14.94 5.61 -22.78
N VAL A 171 -13.85 5.58 -22.01
CA VAL A 171 -12.69 6.45 -22.20
C VAL A 171 -12.11 6.10 -23.57
N SER A 172 -12.24 7.00 -24.52
CA SER A 172 -11.71 6.87 -25.89
C SER A 172 -10.17 6.76 -25.83
N PRO A 173 -9.54 5.93 -26.70
CA PRO A 173 -8.14 5.54 -26.59
C PRO A 173 -7.10 6.61 -26.96
N GLN A 174 -7.43 7.88 -27.03
CA GLN A 174 -6.52 8.96 -27.48
C GLN A 174 -6.63 10.22 -26.62
N ARG A 175 -6.39 10.12 -25.34
CA ARG A 175 -5.99 11.32 -24.57
C ARG A 175 -4.50 11.19 -24.22
N ALA A 176 -3.67 11.98 -24.91
CA ALA A 176 -2.36 12.38 -24.37
C ALA A 176 -2.56 12.81 -22.92
N VAL A 177 -1.62 12.39 -22.02
CA VAL A 177 -1.63 12.86 -20.64
C VAL A 177 -1.81 14.36 -20.65
N PRO A 178 -2.88 14.92 -20.08
CA PRO A 178 -2.96 16.37 -19.97
C PRO A 178 -1.78 16.81 -19.09
N ALA A 179 -0.99 17.77 -19.55
CA ALA A 179 -0.04 18.48 -18.69
C ALA A 179 -0.77 19.17 -17.51
N GLU A 180 -2.07 19.34 -17.61
CA GLU A 180 -3.00 19.79 -16.60
C GLU A 180 -3.28 18.62 -15.63
N GLY A 181 -2.87 18.82 -14.34
CA GLY A 181 -3.16 17.86 -13.26
C GLY A 181 -1.95 17.08 -12.76
N VAL A 182 -0.74 17.29 -13.29
CA VAL A 182 0.50 16.75 -12.70
C VAL A 182 1.10 17.78 -11.75
N ARG A 183 1.31 17.39 -10.49
CA ARG A 183 2.00 18.19 -9.49
C ARG A 183 3.33 17.55 -9.15
N VAL A 184 4.39 18.36 -9.16
CA VAL A 184 5.73 17.93 -8.74
C VAL A 184 5.97 18.38 -7.31
N TYR A 185 6.33 17.44 -6.47
CA TYR A 185 6.67 17.64 -5.07
C TYR A 185 8.17 17.50 -4.88
N ASN A 186 8.77 18.41 -4.14
CA ASN A 186 10.08 18.15 -3.58
C ASN A 186 9.98 17.13 -2.43
N ARG A 187 11.10 16.64 -1.96
CA ARG A 187 11.17 15.61 -0.90
C ARG A 187 10.39 15.98 0.37
N SER A 188 10.49 17.22 0.84
CA SER A 188 9.81 17.67 2.06
C SER A 188 8.31 17.76 1.88
N GLU A 189 7.84 18.29 0.77
CA GLU A 189 6.41 18.34 0.40
C GLU A 189 5.85 16.94 0.22
N TYR A 190 6.60 16.01 -0.41
CA TYR A 190 6.16 14.63 -0.56
C TYR A 190 5.95 13.95 0.78
N VAL A 191 6.82 14.19 1.77
CA VAL A 191 6.64 13.67 3.14
C VAL A 191 5.41 14.28 3.80
N SER A 192 5.28 15.63 3.81
CA SER A 192 4.23 16.33 4.57
C SER A 192 2.84 16.18 3.95
N ASP A 193 2.76 16.27 2.64
CA ASP A 193 1.48 16.41 1.92
C ASP A 193 1.00 15.10 1.29
N TYR A 194 1.88 14.09 1.22
CA TYR A 194 1.55 12.82 0.60
C TYR A 194 1.79 11.61 1.51
N LEU A 195 3.04 11.29 1.90
CA LEU A 195 3.33 10.07 2.67
C LEU A 195 2.66 10.08 4.05
N LEU A 196 2.84 11.14 4.83
CA LEU A 196 2.25 11.25 6.16
C LEU A 196 0.74 11.55 6.13
N ARG A 197 0.14 11.63 4.95
CA ARG A 197 -1.32 11.65 4.73
C ARG A 197 -1.90 10.25 4.46
N GLY A 198 -1.07 9.20 4.58
CA GLY A 198 -1.49 7.81 4.47
C GLY A 198 -1.30 7.18 3.09
N ASN A 199 -0.49 7.80 2.24
CA ASN A 199 -0.14 7.27 0.92
C ASN A 199 1.18 6.50 1.00
N THR A 200 1.19 5.37 1.71
CA THR A 200 2.38 4.61 2.08
C THR A 200 2.54 3.30 1.30
N ARG A 201 1.87 3.19 0.14
CA ARG A 201 1.91 2.02 -0.73
C ARG A 201 3.03 2.11 -1.76
N CYS A 202 3.67 1.00 -2.08
CA CYS A 202 4.71 0.92 -3.10
C CYS A 202 4.15 0.68 -4.52
N TRP A 203 2.91 0.22 -4.66
CA TRP A 203 2.21 0.05 -5.94
C TRP A 203 1.56 1.36 -6.43
N SER A 204 1.09 1.42 -7.65
CA SER A 204 0.66 2.64 -8.37
C SER A 204 1.75 3.71 -8.53
N VAL A 205 3.00 3.29 -8.50
CA VAL A 205 4.20 4.14 -8.59
C VAL A 205 5.14 3.57 -9.64
N LEU A 206 5.64 4.42 -10.54
CA LEU A 206 6.73 4.10 -11.44
C LEU A 206 8.00 4.77 -10.91
N TYR A 207 9.01 3.97 -10.65
CA TYR A 207 10.29 4.39 -10.08
C TYR A 207 11.37 4.44 -11.16
N ARG A 208 12.20 5.47 -11.19
CA ARG A 208 13.50 5.34 -11.85
C ARG A 208 14.33 4.31 -11.09
N ARG A 209 14.89 3.31 -11.79
CA ARG A 209 15.73 2.29 -11.16
C ARG A 209 16.93 2.90 -10.45
N SER A 210 17.51 3.98 -10.98
CA SER A 210 18.59 4.74 -10.36
C SER A 210 18.21 5.34 -9.01
N ALA A 211 16.95 5.77 -8.84
CA ALA A 211 16.43 6.29 -7.58
C ALA A 211 16.29 5.21 -6.50
N ILE A 212 16.05 3.95 -6.88
CA ILE A 212 16.01 2.83 -5.92
C ILE A 212 17.42 2.47 -5.47
N GLY A 213 18.39 2.38 -6.40
CA GLY A 213 19.77 2.04 -6.09
C GLY A 213 19.87 0.74 -5.27
N GLN A 214 20.48 0.84 -4.08
CA GLN A 214 20.69 -0.27 -3.16
C GLN A 214 19.58 -0.42 -2.10
N ILE A 215 18.53 0.40 -2.16
CA ILE A 215 17.41 0.29 -1.21
C ILE A 215 16.62 -0.99 -1.47
N ARG A 216 16.26 -1.66 -0.36
CA ARG A 216 15.54 -2.94 -0.39
C ARG A 216 14.40 -2.91 0.62
N PHE A 217 13.37 -3.72 0.36
CA PHE A 217 12.32 -3.98 1.33
C PHE A 217 12.89 -4.68 2.56
N ARG A 218 12.40 -4.31 3.72
CA ARG A 218 12.83 -4.91 5.00
C ARG A 218 12.14 -6.26 5.19
N GLU A 219 12.90 -7.34 5.18
CA GLU A 219 12.39 -8.71 5.28
C GLU A 219 11.97 -9.09 6.71
N ASP A 220 12.40 -8.29 7.69
CA ASP A 220 12.01 -8.41 9.10
C ASP A 220 10.68 -7.72 9.43
N LEU A 221 9.99 -7.15 8.42
CA LEU A 221 8.66 -6.57 8.52
C LEU A 221 7.68 -7.32 7.62
N ARG A 222 6.56 -7.74 8.20
CA ARG A 222 5.43 -8.33 7.46
C ARG A 222 4.31 -7.34 7.20
N ILE A 223 4.32 -6.22 7.90
CA ILE A 223 3.38 -5.10 7.76
C ILE A 223 4.19 -3.81 7.89
N GLY A 224 3.95 -2.86 6.99
CA GLY A 224 4.65 -1.59 6.94
C GLY A 224 5.97 -1.63 6.17
N GLU A 225 6.27 -2.73 5.48
CA GLU A 225 7.42 -2.87 4.60
C GLU A 225 7.37 -1.87 3.43
N ASP A 226 6.18 -1.66 2.85
CA ASP A 226 5.95 -0.70 1.77
C ASP A 226 6.27 0.73 2.21
N MET A 227 5.74 1.11 3.38
CA MET A 227 5.97 2.42 3.96
C MET A 227 7.46 2.63 4.24
N MET A 228 8.14 1.63 4.82
CA MET A 228 9.56 1.73 5.12
C MET A 228 10.41 1.80 3.86
N PHE A 229 10.05 1.07 2.80
CA PHE A 229 10.71 1.18 1.50
C PHE A 229 10.63 2.61 0.95
N LEU A 230 9.44 3.23 1.00
CA LEU A 230 9.27 4.63 0.58
C LEU A 230 10.02 5.61 1.49
N MET A 231 10.05 5.37 2.81
CA MET A 231 10.81 6.20 3.76
C MET A 231 12.32 6.12 3.50
N ASP A 232 12.85 4.92 3.25
CA ASP A 232 14.27 4.73 2.95
C ASP A 232 14.64 5.38 1.59
N LEU A 233 13.72 5.39 0.60
CA LEU A 233 13.90 6.09 -0.68
C LEU A 233 14.03 7.61 -0.54
N LEU A 234 13.41 8.22 0.46
CA LEU A 234 13.49 9.68 0.66
C LEU A 234 14.93 10.21 0.72
N MET A 235 15.87 9.36 1.11
CA MET A 235 17.29 9.76 1.22
C MET A 235 18.00 9.85 -0.13
N GLN A 236 17.40 9.28 -1.20
CA GLN A 236 18.01 9.23 -2.53
C GLN A 236 17.24 10.04 -3.58
N ILE A 237 15.96 10.33 -3.36
CA ILE A 237 15.13 11.05 -4.31
C ILE A 237 15.15 12.56 -4.07
N SER A 238 14.92 13.32 -5.14
CA SER A 238 14.82 14.78 -5.13
C SER A 238 13.37 15.24 -5.33
N SER A 239 12.64 14.58 -6.22
CA SER A 239 11.29 15.00 -6.61
C SER A 239 10.38 13.82 -6.97
N VAL A 240 9.07 14.03 -6.78
CA VAL A 240 8.01 13.08 -7.08
C VAL A 240 6.91 13.78 -7.86
N SER A 241 6.55 13.27 -9.03
CA SER A 241 5.40 13.74 -9.79
C SER A 241 4.15 12.92 -9.42
N ILE A 242 3.04 13.60 -9.16
CA ILE A 242 1.79 12.98 -8.74
C ILE A 242 0.66 13.49 -9.64
N THR A 243 -0.22 12.57 -10.06
CA THR A 243 -1.43 12.89 -10.84
C THR A 243 -2.68 12.32 -10.16
N GLU A 244 -3.82 12.97 -10.40
CA GLU A 244 -5.13 12.46 -9.99
C GLU A 244 -5.67 11.38 -10.95
N TYR A 245 -4.95 11.10 -12.05
CA TYR A 245 -5.28 9.97 -12.92
C TYR A 245 -5.30 8.66 -12.13
N ARG A 246 -6.40 7.91 -12.24
CA ARG A 246 -6.59 6.65 -11.52
C ARG A 246 -6.26 5.47 -12.41
N GLY A 247 -5.00 5.11 -12.45
CA GLY A 247 -4.48 4.03 -13.30
C GLY A 247 -4.47 2.65 -12.65
N TYR A 248 -4.74 2.55 -11.35
CA TYR A 248 -4.63 1.31 -10.58
C TYR A 248 -5.97 0.92 -9.96
N PHE A 249 -6.35 -0.36 -10.06
CA PHE A 249 -7.56 -0.92 -9.45
C PHE A 249 -7.15 -1.84 -8.31
N TYR A 250 -7.18 -1.30 -7.10
CA TYR A 250 -6.91 -2.04 -5.88
C TYR A 250 -8.09 -2.93 -5.51
N ARG A 251 -7.91 -4.26 -5.54
CA ARG A 251 -8.95 -5.21 -5.21
C ARG A 251 -9.26 -5.23 -3.72
N ILE A 252 -10.54 -5.07 -3.38
CA ILE A 252 -11.02 -5.25 -2.01
C ILE A 252 -11.16 -6.75 -1.76
N ASN A 253 -10.22 -7.32 -1.04
CA ASN A 253 -10.27 -8.71 -0.64
C ASN A 253 -10.79 -8.81 0.80
N GLU A 254 -12.00 -9.38 0.99
CA GLU A 254 -12.57 -9.57 2.33
C GLU A 254 -11.74 -10.52 3.20
N GLN A 255 -10.93 -11.38 2.59
CA GLN A 255 -9.97 -12.26 3.27
C GLN A 255 -8.58 -11.62 3.41
N GLY A 256 -8.43 -10.36 3.04
CA GLY A 256 -7.17 -9.62 3.11
C GLY A 256 -6.55 -9.61 4.50
N ALA A 257 -5.22 -9.60 4.56
CA ALA A 257 -4.45 -9.69 5.81
C ALA A 257 -4.89 -8.68 6.87
N MET A 258 -5.24 -7.45 6.46
CA MET A 258 -5.62 -6.35 7.35
C MET A 258 -7.00 -6.53 8.01
N LEU A 259 -7.90 -7.35 7.43
CA LEU A 259 -9.24 -7.62 7.97
C LEU A 259 -9.28 -8.84 8.91
N LYS A 260 -8.22 -9.63 8.96
CA LYS A 260 -8.13 -10.83 9.83
C LYS A 260 -8.04 -10.44 11.31
N PRO A 261 -8.43 -11.36 12.23
CA PRO A 261 -8.20 -11.22 13.66
C PRO A 261 -6.73 -10.93 13.97
N PHE A 262 -6.46 -10.40 15.17
CA PHE A 262 -5.11 -10.08 15.61
C PHE A 262 -4.16 -11.27 15.46
N LYS A 263 -2.97 -10.98 14.95
CA LYS A 263 -1.80 -11.87 14.91
C LYS A 263 -0.57 -11.07 15.36
N PRO A 264 0.46 -11.71 15.94
CA PRO A 264 1.69 -11.01 16.36
C PRO A 264 2.34 -10.15 15.28
N SER A 265 2.21 -10.54 14.00
CA SER A 265 2.73 -9.75 12.86
C SER A 265 2.09 -8.35 12.72
N TYR A 266 0.93 -8.08 13.35
CA TYR A 266 0.39 -6.71 13.41
C TYR A 266 1.26 -5.75 14.22
N MET A 267 2.15 -6.26 15.08
CA MET A 267 3.10 -5.43 15.82
C MET A 267 4.20 -4.85 14.93
N ASP A 268 4.41 -5.43 13.75
CA ASP A 268 5.37 -4.89 12.77
C ASP A 268 4.94 -3.49 12.28
N GLU A 269 3.63 -3.19 12.24
CA GLU A 269 3.15 -1.84 11.94
C GLU A 269 3.65 -0.81 12.97
N ILE A 270 3.62 -1.14 14.26
CA ILE A 270 4.18 -0.27 15.32
C ILE A 270 5.70 -0.13 15.12
N LYS A 271 6.40 -1.26 14.91
CA LYS A 271 7.85 -1.27 14.67
C LYS A 271 8.23 -0.39 13.47
N SER A 272 7.49 -0.50 12.37
CA SER A 272 7.75 0.31 11.17
C SER A 272 7.54 1.80 11.43
N TRP A 273 6.46 2.20 12.13
CA TRP A 273 6.24 3.60 12.49
C TRP A 273 7.25 4.13 13.51
N GLU A 274 7.78 3.29 14.41
CA GLU A 274 8.89 3.70 15.28
C GLU A 274 10.18 3.98 14.49
N LEU A 275 10.46 3.19 13.45
CA LEU A 275 11.56 3.43 12.52
C LEU A 275 11.35 4.74 11.75
N ALA A 276 10.13 4.94 11.21
CA ALA A 276 9.76 6.17 10.53
C ALA A 276 9.86 7.41 11.43
N CYS A 277 9.44 7.32 12.70
CA CYS A 277 9.60 8.41 13.66
C CYS A 277 11.06 8.85 13.80
N ARG A 278 11.99 7.91 13.92
CA ARG A 278 13.43 8.22 14.04
C ARG A 278 13.97 8.91 12.78
N LEU A 279 13.58 8.41 11.60
CA LEU A 279 13.98 9.01 10.33
C LEU A 279 13.41 10.42 10.17
N VAL A 280 12.09 10.57 10.38
CA VAL A 280 11.41 11.86 10.20
C VAL A 280 11.87 12.88 11.24
N GLU A 281 12.09 12.50 12.49
CA GLU A 281 12.60 13.40 13.53
C GLU A 281 13.99 13.95 13.16
N LYS A 282 14.84 13.14 12.53
CA LYS A 282 16.18 13.53 12.12
C LYS A 282 16.18 14.40 10.85
N GLU A 283 15.46 13.97 9.81
CA GLU A 283 15.58 14.53 8.45
C GLU A 283 14.46 15.56 8.15
N PHE A 284 13.31 15.48 8.82
CA PHE A 284 12.13 16.31 8.61
C PHE A 284 11.53 16.77 9.94
N PRO A 285 12.27 17.49 10.79
CA PRO A 285 11.88 17.80 12.18
C PRO A 285 10.55 18.56 12.29
N SER A 286 10.14 19.33 11.28
CA SER A 286 8.83 19.99 11.22
C SER A 286 7.65 19.00 11.18
N GLN A 287 7.87 17.76 10.76
CA GLN A 287 6.85 16.71 10.67
C GLN A 287 6.85 15.78 11.90
N LYS A 288 7.66 16.07 12.92
CA LYS A 288 7.76 15.27 14.15
C LYS A 288 6.38 15.03 14.79
N GLY A 289 5.62 16.08 15.04
CA GLY A 289 4.29 15.97 15.64
C GLY A 289 3.38 15.01 14.88
N ARG A 290 3.36 15.13 13.55
CA ARG A 290 2.53 14.29 12.68
C ARG A 290 2.95 12.81 12.71
N VAL A 291 4.22 12.49 12.50
CA VAL A 291 4.66 11.08 12.47
C VAL A 291 4.44 10.39 13.81
N TYR A 292 4.64 11.09 14.92
CA TYR A 292 4.39 10.56 16.26
C TYR A 292 2.88 10.40 16.55
N SER A 293 2.03 11.28 16.01
CA SER A 293 0.57 11.08 16.08
C SER A 293 0.12 9.80 15.35
N ILE A 294 0.76 9.48 14.21
CA ILE A 294 0.48 8.24 13.47
C ILE A 294 0.95 7.02 14.27
N LEU A 295 2.11 7.08 14.91
CA LEU A 295 2.56 6.01 15.82
C LEU A 295 1.54 5.74 16.94
N ALA A 296 1.00 6.81 17.55
CA ALA A 296 -0.04 6.65 18.57
C ALA A 296 -1.30 5.98 18.00
N VAL A 297 -1.73 6.38 16.80
CA VAL A 297 -2.89 5.77 16.12
C VAL A 297 -2.63 4.29 15.81
N SER A 298 -1.44 3.92 15.33
CA SER A 298 -1.07 2.52 15.04
C SER A 298 -1.08 1.66 16.30
N GLY A 299 -0.58 2.19 17.43
CA GLY A 299 -0.69 1.53 18.73
C GLY A 299 -2.14 1.30 19.15
N MET A 300 -3.02 2.29 18.95
CA MET A 300 -4.45 2.18 19.24
C MET A 300 -5.16 1.16 18.32
N LEU A 301 -4.79 1.08 17.06
CA LEU A 301 -5.36 0.12 16.10
C LEU A 301 -4.98 -1.32 16.47
N ALA A 302 -3.71 -1.58 16.80
CA ALA A 302 -3.25 -2.89 17.26
C ALA A 302 -3.95 -3.30 18.58
N ALA A 303 -4.02 -2.39 19.55
CA ALA A 303 -4.75 -2.62 20.81
C ALA A 303 -6.24 -2.90 20.58
N GLY A 304 -6.88 -2.20 19.65
CA GLY A 304 -8.27 -2.43 19.25
C GLY A 304 -8.50 -3.84 18.66
N LYS A 305 -7.56 -4.34 17.83
CA LYS A 305 -7.63 -5.71 17.31
C LYS A 305 -7.49 -6.75 18.44
N ILE A 306 -6.58 -6.53 19.38
CA ILE A 306 -6.43 -7.40 20.58
C ILE A 306 -7.70 -7.37 21.42
N ALA A 307 -8.31 -6.19 21.61
CA ALA A 307 -9.52 -6.03 22.41
C ALA A 307 -10.72 -6.84 21.86
N ARG A 308 -10.80 -7.05 20.54
CA ARG A 308 -11.87 -7.84 19.89
C ARG A 308 -11.76 -9.35 20.15
N LEU A 309 -10.60 -9.84 20.57
CA LEU A 309 -10.40 -11.25 20.87
C LEU A 309 -11.22 -11.70 22.09
N PRO A 310 -11.64 -12.98 22.16
CA PRO A 310 -12.24 -13.56 23.37
C PRO A 310 -11.32 -13.39 24.57
N GLY A 311 -11.91 -13.24 25.77
CA GLY A 311 -11.16 -12.92 26.99
C GLY A 311 -9.99 -13.87 27.30
N ALA A 312 -10.19 -15.19 27.07
CA ALA A 312 -9.15 -16.20 27.28
C ALA A 312 -7.99 -16.06 26.27
N GLU A 313 -8.29 -15.71 25.01
CA GLU A 313 -7.30 -15.51 23.96
C GLU A 313 -6.56 -14.20 24.15
N ARG A 314 -7.24 -13.11 24.51
CA ARG A 314 -6.67 -11.80 24.79
C ARG A 314 -5.60 -11.84 25.90
N LYS A 315 -5.79 -12.72 26.91
CA LYS A 315 -4.81 -12.90 27.97
C LYS A 315 -3.44 -13.36 27.50
N LYS A 316 -3.35 -14.00 26.33
CA LYS A 316 -2.08 -14.45 25.73
C LYS A 316 -1.23 -13.30 25.20
N TYR A 317 -1.82 -12.13 24.93
CA TYR A 317 -1.19 -10.99 24.26
C TYR A 317 -0.92 -9.80 25.20
N GLN A 318 -0.61 -10.08 26.49
CA GLN A 318 -0.31 -9.02 27.47
C GLN A 318 0.95 -8.21 27.09
N THR A 319 1.95 -8.90 26.55
CA THR A 319 3.19 -8.25 26.10
C THR A 319 2.92 -7.27 24.97
N GLU A 320 2.10 -7.66 23.99
CA GLU A 320 1.71 -6.83 22.86
C GLU A 320 0.85 -5.64 23.32
N VAL A 321 -0.02 -5.82 24.31
CA VAL A 321 -0.77 -4.70 24.92
C VAL A 321 0.17 -3.69 25.56
N VAL A 322 1.21 -4.14 26.27
CA VAL A 322 2.24 -3.25 26.85
C VAL A 322 3.00 -2.51 25.75
N GLN A 323 3.35 -3.17 24.67
CA GLN A 323 4.01 -2.54 23.52
C GLN A 323 3.10 -1.50 22.87
N CYS A 324 1.81 -1.82 22.64
CA CYS A 324 0.81 -0.85 22.14
C CYS A 324 0.72 0.37 23.05
N HIS A 325 0.66 0.15 24.37
CA HIS A 325 0.59 1.22 25.36
C HIS A 325 1.83 2.12 25.30
N SER A 326 3.03 1.52 25.24
CA SER A 326 4.30 2.26 25.11
C SER A 326 4.33 3.09 23.83
N ALA A 327 3.90 2.53 22.68
CA ALA A 327 3.82 3.25 21.42
C ALA A 327 2.88 4.45 21.49
N VAL A 328 1.69 4.28 22.12
CA VAL A 328 0.74 5.38 22.32
C VAL A 328 1.32 6.46 23.22
N GLN A 329 1.91 6.08 24.37
CA GLN A 329 2.54 7.06 25.28
C GLN A 329 3.64 7.85 24.57
N LYS A 330 4.54 7.17 23.87
CA LYS A 330 5.63 7.78 23.09
C LYS A 330 5.07 8.72 22.02
N GLY A 331 4.03 8.26 21.32
CA GLY A 331 3.39 9.03 20.27
C GLY A 331 2.77 10.32 20.76
N ILE A 332 2.00 10.31 21.85
CA ILE A 332 1.35 11.52 22.38
C ILE A 332 2.28 12.44 23.21
N ALA A 333 3.44 11.93 23.65
CA ALA A 333 4.42 12.73 24.38
C ALA A 333 5.24 13.66 23.47
N ALA A 334 5.31 13.36 22.18
CA ALA A 334 6.06 14.17 21.24
C ALA A 334 5.39 15.56 21.03
N SER A 335 6.21 16.61 20.92
CA SER A 335 5.74 17.97 20.69
C SER A 335 4.93 18.06 19.40
N GLY A 336 3.76 18.69 19.42
CA GLY A 336 2.85 18.85 18.31
C GLY A 336 2.01 17.60 17.97
N ALA A 337 2.26 16.43 18.59
CA ALA A 337 1.57 15.20 18.21
C ALA A 337 0.09 15.18 18.62
N LYS A 338 -0.26 15.80 19.74
CA LYS A 338 -1.65 15.85 20.23
C LYS A 338 -2.55 16.69 19.34
N GLU A 339 -2.01 17.74 18.76
CA GLU A 339 -2.69 18.63 17.82
C GLU A 339 -3.00 17.92 16.51
N GLU A 340 -2.09 17.05 16.08
CA GLU A 340 -2.19 16.26 14.86
C GLU A 340 -3.07 15.00 15.01
N LEU A 341 -3.41 14.59 16.25
CA LEU A 341 -4.29 13.45 16.46
C LEU A 341 -5.70 13.72 15.92
N PRO A 342 -6.30 12.77 15.16
CA PRO A 342 -7.70 12.86 14.80
C PRO A 342 -8.59 13.00 16.04
N LYS A 343 -9.65 13.82 15.95
CA LYS A 343 -10.53 14.15 17.10
C LYS A 343 -11.00 12.89 17.84
N GLY A 344 -11.37 11.81 17.11
CA GLY A 344 -11.82 10.56 17.69
C GLY A 344 -10.76 9.79 18.48
N TYR A 345 -9.47 10.06 18.29
CA TYR A 345 -8.38 9.40 19.01
C TYR A 345 -7.95 10.13 20.28
N ARG A 346 -8.22 11.41 20.45
CA ARG A 346 -7.76 12.18 21.62
C ARG A 346 -8.26 11.60 22.95
N ILE A 347 -9.56 11.28 23.03
CA ILE A 347 -10.14 10.67 24.24
C ILE A 347 -9.71 9.22 24.38
N LYS A 348 -9.68 8.47 23.27
CA LYS A 348 -9.29 7.06 23.29
C LYS A 348 -7.85 6.86 23.75
N THR A 349 -6.91 7.68 23.28
CA THR A 349 -5.50 7.62 23.70
C THR A 349 -5.35 7.98 25.16
N MET A 350 -6.07 9.02 25.66
CA MET A 350 -6.05 9.39 27.07
C MET A 350 -6.54 8.23 27.95
N LEU A 351 -7.68 7.62 27.61
CA LEU A 351 -8.21 6.47 28.36
C LEU A 351 -7.27 5.28 28.34
N PHE A 352 -6.72 4.96 27.15
CA PHE A 352 -5.82 3.82 27.01
C PHE A 352 -4.50 4.01 27.75
N THR A 353 -3.96 5.22 27.79
CA THR A 353 -2.71 5.50 28.53
C THR A 353 -2.90 5.56 30.05
N THR A 354 -4.09 5.92 30.53
CA THR A 354 -4.40 5.97 31.98
C THR A 354 -4.82 4.59 32.52
N CYS A 355 -5.66 3.88 31.79
CA CYS A 355 -6.21 2.59 32.23
C CYS A 355 -6.41 1.65 31.02
N PRO A 356 -5.33 0.96 30.55
CA PRO A 356 -5.39 0.06 29.41
C PRO A 356 -6.45 -1.02 29.54
N SER A 357 -6.56 -1.64 30.72
CA SER A 357 -7.53 -2.72 30.96
C SER A 357 -8.99 -2.27 30.81
N LEU A 358 -9.31 -1.07 31.32
CA LEU A 358 -10.64 -0.48 31.16
C LEU A 358 -10.94 -0.17 29.69
N TYR A 359 -9.98 0.43 28.98
CA TYR A 359 -10.13 0.69 27.55
C TYR A 359 -10.41 -0.59 26.77
N LEU A 360 -9.63 -1.65 26.98
CA LEU A 360 -9.81 -2.93 26.26
C LEU A 360 -11.16 -3.57 26.57
N ALA A 361 -11.65 -3.48 27.83
CA ALA A 361 -12.95 -3.99 28.21
C ALA A 361 -14.10 -3.23 27.54
N LEU A 362 -14.06 -1.88 27.58
CA LEU A 362 -15.06 -1.03 26.93
C LEU A 362 -15.07 -1.21 25.42
N TYR A 363 -13.89 -1.29 24.81
CA TYR A 363 -13.77 -1.48 23.36
C TYR A 363 -14.31 -2.84 22.91
N HIS A 364 -14.04 -3.90 23.67
CA HIS A 364 -14.59 -5.24 23.44
C HIS A 364 -16.12 -5.22 23.47
N HIS A 365 -16.71 -4.61 24.50
CA HIS A 365 -18.17 -4.55 24.67
C HIS A 365 -18.85 -3.69 23.58
N TRP A 366 -18.18 -2.63 23.13
CA TRP A 366 -18.71 -1.73 22.10
C TRP A 366 -18.64 -2.30 20.67
N LYS A 367 -17.72 -3.21 20.39
CA LYS A 367 -17.44 -3.71 19.02
C LYS A 367 -17.88 -5.15 18.76
N ASN A 368 -18.28 -5.89 19.77
CA ASN A 368 -18.91 -7.20 19.69
C ASN A 368 -20.38 -7.12 20.12
#